data_90650eb9b9e2f53dcf5207eb8c41ccbd
#
_entry.id   90650eb9b9e2f53dcf5207eb8c41ccbd
#
_cell.length_a   1.000
_cell.length_b   1.000
_cell.length_c   1.000
_cell.angle_alpha   90.00
_cell.angle_beta   90.00
_cell.angle_gamma   90.00
#
_symmetry.space_group_name_H-M   'P 1'
#
loop_
_entity.id
_entity.type
_entity.pdbx_description
1 polymer ?
#
loop_
_entity_poly.entity_id
_entity_poly.type
_entity_poly.pdbx_seq_one_letter_code
_entity_poly.pdbx_strand_id
1 'polypeptide(L)'
;KIGSVGKPVVQLRVRIVDDNGQDVPPHTLGEIVLRGPKVFKGYWKNPQATADAIKNGWFHTGDLGTMDEEGYLYIVDRKKDIIVSGGENIASLEVERVIYELPQVLETAVVGIPHPRWQEIPKAFVVVKKSQQLTAEEIVAHCTKKLAKFKVPKEVEFIEALPRNPSGKVLKRQLREMHKGDTPL
;
A
#
# COMPACT_ATOMS: atom_id res chain seq x y z
N LYS A 1 -6.16 7.07 -19.83
CA LYS A 1 -6.31 6.30 -18.56
C LYS A 1 -5.00 6.31 -17.77
N ILE A 2 -4.53 7.52 -17.45
CA ILE A 2 -3.33 7.74 -16.64
C ILE A 2 -3.54 7.10 -15.25
N GLY A 3 -2.52 6.37 -14.75
CA GLY A 3 -2.56 5.69 -13.45
C GLY A 3 -3.22 4.30 -13.45
N SER A 4 -3.88 3.89 -14.54
CA SER A 4 -4.40 2.54 -14.70
C SER A 4 -3.29 1.54 -15.06
N VAL A 5 -3.43 0.31 -14.54
CA VAL A 5 -2.62 -0.84 -14.97
C VAL A 5 -3.19 -1.54 -16.21
N GLY A 6 -4.26 -1.00 -16.80
CA GLY A 6 -4.89 -1.52 -18.00
C GLY A 6 -6.13 -2.37 -17.73
N LYS A 7 -6.50 -3.19 -18.70
CA LYS A 7 -7.64 -4.11 -18.65
C LYS A 7 -7.18 -5.55 -18.49
N PRO A 8 -8.05 -6.45 -17.99
CA PRO A 8 -7.75 -7.87 -17.93
C PRO A 8 -7.34 -8.44 -19.28
N VAL A 9 -6.29 -9.25 -19.31
CA VAL A 9 -5.88 -9.97 -20.52
C VAL A 9 -6.88 -11.09 -20.85
N VAL A 10 -6.86 -11.54 -22.11
CA VAL A 10 -7.70 -12.66 -22.58
C VAL A 10 -7.59 -13.87 -21.64
N GLN A 11 -8.71 -14.47 -21.32
CA GLN A 11 -8.88 -15.63 -20.42
C GLN A 11 -8.59 -15.34 -18.92
N LEU A 12 -8.38 -14.11 -18.52
CA LEU A 12 -8.30 -13.72 -17.12
C LEU A 12 -9.54 -12.90 -16.74
N ARG A 13 -10.29 -13.38 -15.75
CA ARG A 13 -11.38 -12.62 -15.14
C ARG A 13 -10.85 -11.88 -13.93
N VAL A 14 -11.23 -10.61 -13.79
CA VAL A 14 -10.90 -9.76 -12.66
C VAL A 14 -12.19 -9.23 -12.06
N ARG A 15 -12.29 -9.25 -10.75
CA ARG A 15 -13.38 -8.61 -10.00
C ARG A 15 -12.76 -7.73 -8.90
N ILE A 16 -13.50 -6.72 -8.50
CA ILE A 16 -13.22 -5.96 -7.28
C ILE A 16 -14.30 -6.34 -6.27
N VAL A 17 -13.90 -6.85 -5.13
CA VAL A 17 -14.83 -7.39 -4.13
C VAL A 17 -14.63 -6.75 -2.76
N ASP A 18 -15.72 -6.71 -2.00
CA ASP A 18 -15.70 -6.34 -0.58
C ASP A 18 -15.15 -7.49 0.31
N ASP A 19 -15.14 -7.30 1.63
CA ASP A 19 -14.68 -8.31 2.59
C ASP A 19 -15.58 -9.57 2.64
N ASN A 20 -16.81 -9.49 2.12
CA ASN A 20 -17.74 -10.62 2.00
C ASN A 20 -17.60 -11.36 0.66
N GLY A 21 -16.71 -10.89 -0.23
CA GLY A 21 -16.50 -11.45 -1.57
C GLY A 21 -17.58 -11.04 -2.59
N GLN A 22 -18.39 -10.01 -2.28
CA GLN A 22 -19.39 -9.45 -3.18
C GLN A 22 -18.76 -8.39 -4.08
N ASP A 23 -19.24 -8.32 -5.35
CA ASP A 23 -18.80 -7.30 -6.28
C ASP A 23 -19.16 -5.91 -5.78
N VAL A 24 -18.21 -4.99 -5.88
CA VAL A 24 -18.46 -3.58 -5.59
C VAL A 24 -18.75 -2.79 -6.87
N PRO A 25 -19.51 -1.68 -6.78
CA PRO A 25 -19.74 -0.79 -7.92
C PRO A 25 -18.45 -0.23 -8.53
N PRO A 26 -18.48 0.24 -9.79
CA PRO A 26 -17.36 0.95 -10.39
C PRO A 26 -16.85 2.09 -9.48
N HIS A 27 -15.55 2.37 -9.54
CA HIS A 27 -14.83 3.36 -8.73
C HIS A 27 -14.84 3.12 -7.20
N THR A 28 -15.44 2.03 -6.74
CA THR A 28 -15.44 1.65 -5.32
C THR A 28 -14.20 0.80 -5.00
N LEU A 29 -13.57 1.10 -3.87
CA LEU A 29 -12.41 0.37 -3.38
C LEU A 29 -12.80 -1.04 -2.92
N GLY A 30 -12.05 -2.04 -3.35
CA GLY A 30 -12.19 -3.43 -2.90
C GLY A 30 -10.94 -4.24 -3.20
N GLU A 31 -10.96 -5.51 -2.78
CA GLU A 31 -9.87 -6.44 -3.08
C GLU A 31 -9.94 -6.91 -4.53
N ILE A 32 -8.80 -6.90 -5.20
CA ILE A 32 -8.65 -7.41 -6.56
C ILE A 32 -8.58 -8.93 -6.49
N VAL A 33 -9.55 -9.62 -7.12
CA VAL A 33 -9.56 -11.08 -7.20
C VAL A 33 -9.51 -11.56 -8.65
N LEU A 34 -8.77 -12.63 -8.88
CA LEU A 34 -8.47 -13.13 -10.21
C LEU A 34 -8.96 -14.57 -10.42
N ARG A 35 -9.45 -14.89 -11.61
CA ARG A 35 -9.81 -16.26 -12.01
C ARG A 35 -9.48 -16.51 -13.47
N GLY A 36 -8.83 -17.63 -13.75
CA GLY A 36 -8.54 -18.06 -15.12
C GLY A 36 -7.37 -19.03 -15.20
N PRO A 37 -7.08 -19.57 -16.39
CA PRO A 37 -6.02 -20.58 -16.57
C PRO A 37 -4.61 -20.01 -16.36
N LYS A 38 -4.46 -18.69 -16.30
CA LYS A 38 -3.19 -18.00 -16.02
C LYS A 38 -2.91 -17.82 -14.53
N VAL A 39 -3.89 -18.10 -13.66
CA VAL A 39 -3.71 -18.12 -12.21
C VAL A 39 -3.00 -19.42 -11.85
N PHE A 40 -1.99 -19.33 -10.97
CA PHE A 40 -1.26 -20.49 -10.47
C PHE A 40 -2.19 -21.46 -9.72
N LYS A 41 -1.79 -22.75 -9.67
CA LYS A 41 -2.62 -23.80 -9.05
C LYS A 41 -2.54 -23.80 -7.51
N GLY A 42 -1.51 -23.22 -6.94
CA GLY A 42 -1.29 -23.14 -5.51
C GLY A 42 0.17 -22.96 -5.14
N TYR A 43 0.43 -22.78 -3.86
CA TYR A 43 1.79 -22.67 -3.30
C TYR A 43 2.41 -24.05 -3.12
N TRP A 44 3.66 -24.20 -3.56
CA TRP A 44 4.37 -25.47 -3.49
C TRP A 44 4.49 -25.97 -2.03
N LYS A 45 4.04 -27.21 -1.79
CA LYS A 45 4.04 -27.85 -0.47
C LYS A 45 3.41 -27.03 0.67
N ASN A 46 2.50 -26.08 0.33
CA ASN A 46 1.80 -25.25 1.30
C ASN A 46 0.30 -25.20 0.99
N PRO A 47 -0.46 -26.26 1.32
CA PRO A 47 -1.90 -26.33 1.07
C PRO A 47 -2.69 -25.28 1.85
N GLN A 48 -2.24 -24.94 3.07
CA GLN A 48 -2.91 -23.92 3.88
C GLN A 48 -2.83 -22.56 3.21
N ALA A 49 -1.63 -22.10 2.83
CA ALA A 49 -1.48 -20.83 2.12
C ALA A 49 -2.24 -20.81 0.78
N THR A 50 -2.37 -21.98 0.13
CA THR A 50 -3.18 -22.10 -1.10
C THR A 50 -4.66 -21.90 -0.80
N ALA A 51 -5.20 -22.54 0.24
CA ALA A 51 -6.59 -22.39 0.65
C ALA A 51 -6.91 -20.95 1.11
N ASP A 52 -5.97 -20.31 1.80
CA ASP A 52 -6.11 -18.92 2.25
C ASP A 52 -6.15 -17.94 1.07
N ALA A 53 -5.39 -18.22 0.01
CA ALA A 53 -5.28 -17.35 -1.15
C ALA A 53 -6.31 -17.66 -2.25
N ILE A 54 -6.76 -18.90 -2.40
CA ILE A 54 -7.72 -19.29 -3.45
C ILE A 54 -9.03 -19.72 -2.78
N LYS A 55 -10.03 -18.82 -2.82
CA LYS A 55 -11.34 -19.04 -2.22
C LYS A 55 -12.40 -19.10 -3.31
N ASN A 56 -13.24 -20.14 -3.31
CA ASN A 56 -14.31 -20.34 -4.30
C ASN A 56 -13.84 -20.24 -5.76
N GLY A 57 -12.58 -20.68 -6.02
CA GLY A 57 -11.96 -20.61 -7.34
C GLY A 57 -11.48 -19.22 -7.78
N TRP A 58 -11.44 -18.24 -6.87
CA TRP A 58 -10.87 -16.92 -7.07
C TRP A 58 -9.59 -16.77 -6.25
N PHE A 59 -8.53 -16.30 -6.91
CA PHE A 59 -7.29 -15.93 -6.25
C PHE A 59 -7.42 -14.53 -5.67
N HIS A 60 -7.32 -14.41 -4.36
CA HIS A 60 -7.26 -13.17 -3.61
C HIS A 60 -5.83 -12.63 -3.64
N THR A 61 -5.63 -11.53 -4.35
CA THR A 61 -4.28 -10.98 -4.56
C THR A 61 -3.70 -10.32 -3.33
N GLY A 62 -4.56 -9.87 -2.41
CA GLY A 62 -4.22 -9.01 -1.30
C GLY A 62 -3.91 -7.56 -1.74
N ASP A 63 -4.10 -7.23 -3.01
CA ASP A 63 -4.00 -5.88 -3.52
C ASP A 63 -5.41 -5.25 -3.55
N LEU A 64 -5.52 -3.99 -3.14
CA LEU A 64 -6.73 -3.20 -3.21
C LEU A 64 -6.72 -2.33 -4.46
N GLY A 65 -7.87 -2.17 -5.07
CA GLY A 65 -8.02 -1.37 -6.26
C GLY A 65 -9.44 -0.96 -6.55
N THR A 66 -9.60 -0.20 -7.61
CA THR A 66 -10.89 0.16 -8.19
C THR A 66 -10.91 -0.20 -9.67
N MET A 67 -12.09 -0.35 -10.25
CA MET A 67 -12.28 -0.54 -11.68
C MET A 67 -13.27 0.50 -12.18
N ASP A 68 -12.99 1.11 -13.33
CA ASP A 68 -13.95 2.04 -13.93
C ASP A 68 -14.99 1.30 -14.80
N GLU A 69 -15.99 2.03 -15.31
CA GLU A 69 -17.07 1.46 -16.13
C GLU A 69 -16.57 0.86 -17.44
N GLU A 70 -15.40 1.29 -17.91
CA GLU A 70 -14.76 0.75 -19.11
C GLU A 70 -13.91 -0.50 -18.82
N GLY A 71 -13.78 -0.91 -17.53
CA GLY A 71 -13.01 -2.07 -17.08
C GLY A 71 -11.50 -1.82 -16.96
N TYR A 72 -11.06 -0.55 -16.83
CA TYR A 72 -9.67 -0.23 -16.47
C TYR A 72 -9.47 -0.37 -14.98
N LEU A 73 -8.39 -1.06 -14.59
CA LEU A 73 -8.03 -1.36 -13.21
C LEU A 73 -7.01 -0.34 -12.68
N TYR A 74 -7.24 0.13 -11.47
CA TYR A 74 -6.35 1.05 -10.75
C TYR A 74 -5.96 0.43 -9.42
N ILE A 75 -4.67 0.17 -9.22
CA ILE A 75 -4.15 -0.35 -7.96
C ILE A 75 -4.00 0.82 -6.98
N VAL A 76 -4.57 0.67 -5.79
CA VAL A 76 -4.55 1.70 -4.73
C VAL A 76 -3.47 1.38 -3.71
N ASP A 77 -3.46 0.18 -3.14
CA ASP A 77 -2.45 -0.27 -2.17
C ASP A 77 -2.55 -1.79 -1.94
N ARG A 78 -1.74 -2.32 -1.03
CA ARG A 78 -1.93 -3.64 -0.47
C ARG A 78 -2.86 -3.62 0.74
N LYS A 79 -3.75 -4.61 0.84
CA LYS A 79 -4.69 -4.74 1.95
C LYS A 79 -3.99 -4.69 3.32
N LYS A 80 -2.85 -5.35 3.45
CA LYS A 80 -2.02 -5.39 4.67
C LYS A 80 -1.21 -4.11 4.95
N ASP A 81 -1.12 -3.20 3.98
CA ASP A 81 -0.35 -1.96 4.08
C ASP A 81 -1.25 -0.72 4.20
N ILE A 82 -2.58 -0.90 4.15
CA ILE A 82 -3.54 0.13 4.55
C ILE A 82 -3.31 0.48 6.01
N ILE A 83 -3.28 1.77 6.28
CA ILE A 83 -3.13 2.34 7.63
C ILE A 83 -4.52 2.72 8.13
N VAL A 84 -4.91 2.19 9.28
CA VAL A 84 -6.22 2.48 9.88
C VAL A 84 -6.06 3.55 10.97
N SER A 85 -6.43 4.77 10.66
CA SER A 85 -6.25 5.92 11.56
C SER A 85 -7.59 6.56 11.90
N GLY A 86 -8.04 6.40 13.14
CA GLY A 86 -9.29 6.99 13.63
C GLY A 86 -10.54 6.54 12.86
N GLY A 87 -10.54 5.31 12.34
CA GLY A 87 -11.62 4.75 11.53
C GLY A 87 -11.50 5.03 10.03
N GLU A 88 -10.52 5.83 9.61
CA GLU A 88 -10.25 6.14 8.20
C GLU A 88 -9.16 5.23 7.63
N ASN A 89 -9.35 4.77 6.40
CA ASN A 89 -8.37 3.98 5.67
C ASN A 89 -7.44 4.89 4.85
N ILE A 90 -6.14 4.80 5.13
CA ILE A 90 -5.11 5.56 4.42
C ILE A 90 -4.30 4.60 3.55
N ALA A 91 -4.33 4.82 2.24
CA ALA A 91 -3.44 4.13 1.32
C ALA A 91 -2.01 4.67 1.47
N SER A 92 -1.08 3.82 1.88
CA SER A 92 0.32 4.21 2.07
C SER A 92 0.95 4.69 0.77
N LEU A 93 0.60 4.08 -0.38
CA LEU A 93 1.08 4.48 -1.71
C LEU A 93 0.61 5.88 -2.13
N GLU A 94 -0.58 6.33 -1.70
CA GLU A 94 -1.05 7.69 -1.97
C GLU A 94 -0.14 8.72 -1.30
N VAL A 95 0.21 8.48 -0.04
CA VAL A 95 1.10 9.35 0.72
C VAL A 95 2.52 9.32 0.14
N GLU A 96 3.03 8.14 -0.18
CA GLU A 96 4.34 7.97 -0.81
C GLU A 96 4.44 8.72 -2.13
N ARG A 97 3.42 8.67 -3.01
CA ARG A 97 3.39 9.41 -4.28
C ARG A 97 3.55 10.90 -4.09
N VAL A 98 2.89 11.47 -3.08
CA VAL A 98 3.01 12.90 -2.76
C VAL A 98 4.40 13.25 -2.25
N ILE A 99 4.99 12.39 -1.40
CA ILE A 99 6.36 12.61 -0.91
C ILE A 99 7.38 12.51 -2.06
N TYR A 100 7.19 11.59 -3.02
CA TYR A 100 8.07 11.47 -4.21
C TYR A 100 8.06 12.67 -5.14
N GLU A 101 7.10 13.58 -5.05
CA GLU A 101 7.12 14.83 -5.81
C GLU A 101 8.21 15.80 -5.36
N LEU A 102 8.74 15.62 -4.15
CA LEU A 102 9.88 16.39 -3.64
C LEU A 102 11.17 15.94 -4.35
N PRO A 103 11.85 16.83 -5.09
CA PRO A 103 13.01 16.46 -5.91
C PRO A 103 14.20 15.93 -5.08
N GLN A 104 14.24 16.24 -3.79
CA GLN A 104 15.28 15.79 -2.86
C GLN A 104 15.11 14.33 -2.44
N VAL A 105 13.90 13.78 -2.55
CA VAL A 105 13.60 12.41 -2.13
C VAL A 105 14.20 11.42 -3.14
N LEU A 106 15.00 10.48 -2.65
CA LEU A 106 15.48 9.33 -3.41
C LEU A 106 14.48 8.18 -3.32
N GLU A 107 14.11 7.80 -2.09
CA GLU A 107 13.14 6.74 -1.81
C GLU A 107 12.28 7.12 -0.61
N THR A 108 11.07 6.61 -0.58
CA THR A 108 10.21 6.73 0.61
C THR A 108 9.32 5.50 0.76
N ALA A 109 9.00 5.17 2.00
CA ALA A 109 8.00 4.18 2.36
C ALA A 109 7.19 4.68 3.55
N VAL A 110 5.87 4.53 3.47
CA VAL A 110 4.96 4.94 4.54
C VAL A 110 4.33 3.70 5.17
N VAL A 111 4.29 3.68 6.49
CA VAL A 111 3.69 2.59 7.28
C VAL A 111 2.79 3.15 8.38
N GLY A 112 1.83 2.35 8.80
CA GLY A 112 1.10 2.60 10.04
C GLY A 112 1.94 2.19 11.25
N ILE A 113 2.02 3.07 12.23
CA ILE A 113 2.61 2.79 13.55
C ILE A 113 1.53 2.91 14.63
N PRO A 114 1.59 2.10 15.70
CA PRO A 114 0.57 2.12 16.75
C PRO A 114 0.45 3.50 17.40
N HIS A 115 -0.79 3.92 17.65
CA HIS A 115 -1.08 5.16 18.35
C HIS A 115 -2.25 4.97 19.33
N PRO A 116 -2.14 5.40 20.61
CA PRO A 116 -3.10 5.10 21.67
C PRO A 116 -4.53 5.63 21.40
N ARG A 117 -4.64 6.74 20.66
CA ARG A 117 -5.94 7.37 20.35
C ARG A 117 -6.49 6.98 18.96
N TRP A 118 -5.60 6.81 17.97
CA TRP A 118 -6.00 6.71 16.56
C TRP A 118 -5.86 5.29 16.01
N GLN A 119 -5.51 4.30 16.82
CA GLN A 119 -5.14 2.94 16.44
C GLN A 119 -3.80 2.93 15.70
N GLU A 120 -3.69 3.63 14.58
CA GLU A 120 -2.45 3.85 13.85
C GLU A 120 -2.33 5.31 13.40
N ILE A 121 -1.09 5.75 13.17
CA ILE A 121 -0.78 7.00 12.48
C ILE A 121 0.22 6.73 11.35
N PRO A 122 0.19 7.48 10.24
CA PRO A 122 1.16 7.33 9.17
C PRO A 122 2.53 7.88 9.58
N LYS A 123 3.56 7.03 9.44
CA LYS A 123 4.99 7.37 9.57
C LYS A 123 5.68 7.19 8.23
N ALA A 124 6.41 8.20 7.79
CA ALA A 124 7.19 8.17 6.56
C ALA A 124 8.66 7.89 6.88
N PHE A 125 9.23 6.87 6.23
CA PHE A 125 10.68 6.64 6.17
C PHE A 125 11.18 7.21 4.84
N VAL A 126 12.20 8.06 4.89
CA VAL A 126 12.66 8.83 3.74
C VAL A 126 14.17 8.68 3.58
N VAL A 127 14.58 8.35 2.36
CA VAL A 127 15.97 8.40 1.92
C VAL A 127 16.16 9.64 1.06
N VAL A 128 17.06 10.52 1.46
CA VAL A 128 17.36 11.77 0.74
C VAL A 128 18.49 11.51 -0.27
N LYS A 129 18.41 12.15 -1.43
CA LYS A 129 19.49 12.11 -2.45
C LYS A 129 20.79 12.67 -1.88
N LYS A 130 21.92 12.12 -2.29
CA LYS A 130 23.26 12.64 -1.90
C LYS A 130 23.36 14.14 -2.17
N SER A 131 23.96 14.85 -1.22
CA SER A 131 24.19 16.31 -1.29
C SER A 131 22.91 17.16 -1.32
N GLN A 132 21.73 16.60 -1.04
CA GLN A 132 20.50 17.33 -0.84
C GLN A 132 20.16 17.43 0.65
N GLN A 133 19.41 18.47 1.01
CA GLN A 133 18.87 18.64 2.36
C GLN A 133 17.36 18.67 2.27
N LEU A 134 16.70 18.06 3.23
CA LEU A 134 15.25 18.01 3.35
C LEU A 134 14.90 17.84 4.82
N THR A 135 13.95 18.60 5.33
CA THR A 135 13.50 18.49 6.71
C THR A 135 12.16 17.78 6.82
N ALA A 136 11.83 17.28 8.00
CA ALA A 136 10.54 16.65 8.27
C ALA A 136 9.39 17.65 8.07
N GLU A 137 9.60 18.90 8.49
CA GLU A 137 8.62 19.98 8.36
C GLU A 137 8.30 20.29 6.90
N GLU A 138 9.29 20.29 6.01
CA GLU A 138 9.10 20.49 4.58
C GLU A 138 8.25 19.37 3.95
N ILE A 139 8.51 18.10 4.34
CA ILE A 139 7.70 16.95 3.90
C ILE A 139 6.26 17.09 4.38
N VAL A 140 6.07 17.35 5.68
CA VAL A 140 4.73 17.52 6.27
C VAL A 140 3.99 18.70 5.63
N ALA A 141 4.65 19.84 5.42
CA ALA A 141 4.08 21.00 4.78
C ALA A 141 3.68 20.71 3.32
N HIS A 142 4.49 19.95 2.57
CA HIS A 142 4.17 19.52 1.21
C HIS A 142 2.94 18.60 1.19
N CYS A 143 2.92 17.59 2.05
CA CYS A 143 1.80 16.65 2.19
C CYS A 143 0.50 17.38 2.59
N THR A 144 0.58 18.34 3.51
CA THR A 144 -0.60 19.11 3.99
C THR A 144 -1.29 19.89 2.88
N LYS A 145 -0.56 20.32 1.86
CA LYS A 145 -1.12 21.03 0.70
C LYS A 145 -1.89 20.13 -0.27
N LYS A 146 -1.65 18.80 -0.22
CA LYS A 146 -2.12 17.86 -1.25
C LYS A 146 -2.98 16.72 -0.71
N LEU A 147 -2.88 16.43 0.57
CA LEU A 147 -3.58 15.32 1.22
C LEU A 147 -4.59 15.81 2.26
N ALA A 148 -5.61 15.00 2.49
CA ALA A 148 -6.49 15.20 3.63
C ALA A 148 -5.69 15.13 4.95
N LYS A 149 -6.08 15.92 5.95
CA LYS A 149 -5.33 16.10 7.21
C LYS A 149 -4.98 14.80 7.93
N PHE A 150 -5.85 13.79 7.88
CA PHE A 150 -5.63 12.49 8.51
C PHE A 150 -4.60 11.62 7.77
N LYS A 151 -4.38 11.87 6.46
CA LYS A 151 -3.38 11.16 5.63
C LYS A 151 -1.97 11.72 5.77
N VAL A 152 -1.81 12.94 6.30
CA VAL A 152 -0.50 13.58 6.44
C VAL A 152 0.34 12.80 7.46
N PRO A 153 1.60 12.44 7.12
CA PRO A 153 2.50 11.77 8.07
C PRO A 153 2.62 12.54 9.38
N LYS A 154 2.50 11.81 10.48
CA LYS A 154 2.68 12.38 11.83
C LYS A 154 4.11 12.30 12.30
N GLU A 155 4.85 11.35 11.75
CA GLU A 155 6.28 11.16 11.99
C GLU A 155 7.00 11.00 10.66
N VAL A 156 8.21 11.56 10.58
CA VAL A 156 9.14 11.40 9.46
C VAL A 156 10.48 10.98 10.02
N GLU A 157 11.02 9.88 9.50
CA GLU A 157 12.33 9.38 9.87
C GLU A 157 13.22 9.30 8.61
N PHE A 158 14.42 9.87 8.71
CA PHE A 158 15.41 9.80 7.66
C PHE A 158 16.32 8.59 7.89
N ILE A 159 16.45 7.76 6.86
CA ILE A 159 17.26 6.53 6.89
C ILE A 159 18.19 6.47 5.68
N GLU A 160 19.28 5.72 5.80
CA GLU A 160 20.26 5.58 4.71
C GLU A 160 19.72 4.77 3.54
N ALA A 161 18.94 3.72 3.80
CA ALA A 161 18.33 2.87 2.78
C ALA A 161 17.06 2.17 3.31
N LEU A 162 16.09 1.96 2.43
CA LEU A 162 14.91 1.15 2.75
C LEU A 162 15.28 -0.35 2.80
N PRO A 163 14.82 -1.10 3.82
CA PRO A 163 15.04 -2.54 3.89
C PRO A 163 14.34 -3.25 2.73
N ARG A 164 15.06 -4.15 2.05
CA ARG A 164 14.58 -4.86 0.88
C ARG A 164 14.84 -6.37 0.98
N ASN A 165 13.98 -7.15 0.35
CA ASN A 165 14.23 -8.56 0.13
C ASN A 165 15.21 -8.77 -1.06
N PRO A 166 15.70 -10.01 -1.31
CA PRO A 166 16.59 -10.30 -2.43
C PRO A 166 16.04 -9.95 -3.81
N SER A 167 14.70 -9.85 -3.97
CA SER A 167 14.07 -9.43 -5.22
C SER A 167 13.91 -7.90 -5.34
N GLY A 168 14.47 -7.12 -4.41
CA GLY A 168 14.42 -5.65 -4.41
C GLY A 168 13.14 -5.03 -3.84
N LYS A 169 12.20 -5.83 -3.30
CA LYS A 169 10.94 -5.34 -2.74
C LYS A 169 11.13 -4.77 -1.35
N VAL A 170 10.61 -3.57 -1.10
CA VAL A 170 10.64 -2.94 0.23
C VAL A 170 9.91 -3.79 1.26
N LEU A 171 10.54 -3.99 2.41
CA LEU A 171 10.03 -4.78 3.53
C LEU A 171 9.37 -3.86 4.58
N LYS A 172 8.14 -3.38 4.29
CA LYS A 172 7.37 -2.52 5.21
C LYS A 172 7.20 -3.13 6.61
N ARG A 173 7.19 -4.46 6.73
CA ARG A 173 7.18 -5.14 8.03
C ARG A 173 8.40 -4.76 8.88
N GLN A 174 9.60 -4.75 8.30
CA GLN A 174 10.81 -4.37 9.03
C GLN A 174 10.77 -2.90 9.46
N LEU A 175 10.24 -2.00 8.63
CA LEU A 175 10.05 -0.60 9.01
C LEU A 175 9.13 -0.43 10.23
N ARG A 176 8.05 -1.23 10.32
CA ARG A 176 7.18 -1.25 11.52
C ARG A 176 7.89 -1.81 12.75
N GLU A 177 8.80 -2.78 12.56
CA GLU A 177 9.60 -3.38 13.64
C GLU A 177 10.68 -2.40 14.15
N MET A 178 11.31 -1.62 13.28
CA MET A 178 12.28 -0.57 13.65
C MET A 178 11.63 0.46 14.60
N HIS A 179 10.43 0.92 14.28
CA HIS A 179 9.71 1.86 15.17
C HIS A 179 9.49 1.30 16.58
N LYS A 180 9.24 -0.01 16.72
CA LYS A 180 9.04 -0.64 18.05
C LYS A 180 10.30 -0.67 18.92
N GLY A 181 11.48 -0.66 18.27
CA GLY A 181 12.77 -0.61 18.98
C GLY A 181 13.09 0.78 19.58
N ASP A 182 12.48 1.83 19.05
CA ASP A 182 12.67 3.22 19.48
C ASP A 182 11.70 3.67 20.57
N THR A 183 10.73 2.82 20.96
CA THR A 183 9.80 3.13 22.04
C THR A 183 10.44 2.77 23.39
N PRO A 184 10.77 3.73 24.30
CA PRO A 184 11.24 3.42 25.64
C PRO A 184 10.20 2.58 26.39
N LEU A 185 10.66 1.53 27.09
CA LEU A 185 9.87 0.68 27.98
C LEU A 185 9.25 1.50 29.11
#